data_f2e296993653445ad997661137c02ce0
#
_entry.id   f2e296993653445ad997661137c02ce0
#
_cell.length_a   1.000
_cell.length_b   1.000
_cell.length_c   1.000
_cell.angle_alpha   90.00
_cell.angle_beta   90.00
_cell.angle_gamma   90.00
#
_symmetry.space_group_name_H-M   'P 1'
#
loop_
_entity.id
_entity.type
_entity.pdbx_description
1 polymer ?
#
loop_
_entity_poly.entity_id
_entity_poly.type
_entity_poly.pdbx_seq_one_letter_code
_entity_poly.pdbx_strand_id
1 'polypeptide(L)'
;PNAWVRDPGPLFIKNKKGEQKIIDFNWIEYGHYLIYKTSLSKSDYKRGRADIRMAAKLNLPVISTPIVAEGGGIETNGEGVLMSIEETALQRNPGKTLQEIETEYLRVTGCKKMIWLKRMTLQEKTVKGLHIENWKSSGANGHIDEVARFVAPNTIALAQIDKLEKDKNPISKVDYDILEECYAILKKATD
;
A
#
# COMPACT_ATOMS: atom_id res chain seq x y z
N PRO A 1 -18.37 -4.28 12.35
CA PRO A 1 -16.99 -3.89 12.60
C PRO A 1 -16.10 -4.45 11.46
N ASN A 2 -15.28 -3.62 10.87
CA ASN A 2 -14.30 -4.09 9.89
C ASN A 2 -13.09 -4.63 10.65
N ALA A 3 -12.64 -5.84 10.32
CA ALA A 3 -11.45 -6.44 10.91
C ALA A 3 -10.15 -5.76 10.42
N TRP A 4 -10.19 -5.15 9.23
CA TRP A 4 -9.06 -4.53 8.56
C TRP A 4 -8.88 -3.08 8.99
N VAL A 5 -8.42 -2.89 10.24
CA VAL A 5 -8.23 -1.54 10.83
C VAL A 5 -6.96 -0.84 10.34
N ARG A 6 -6.01 -1.59 9.77
CA ARG A 6 -4.76 -1.06 9.24
C ARG A 6 -4.99 -0.07 8.11
N ASP A 7 -5.91 -0.39 7.20
CA ASP A 7 -6.06 0.33 5.94
C ASP A 7 -6.78 1.68 6.07
N PRO A 8 -7.95 1.77 6.74
CA PRO A 8 -8.58 3.06 7.04
C PRO A 8 -8.08 3.68 8.35
N GLY A 9 -7.13 3.04 9.02
CA GLY A 9 -6.62 3.47 10.32
C GLY A 9 -5.54 4.53 10.20
N PRO A 10 -5.19 5.17 11.34
CA PRO A 10 -4.21 6.23 11.36
C PRO A 10 -2.79 5.71 11.12
N LEU A 11 -2.04 6.40 10.28
CA LEU A 11 -0.60 6.25 10.20
C LEU A 11 0.06 7.28 11.15
N PHE A 12 0.76 6.78 12.16
CA PHE A 12 1.47 7.62 13.12
C PHE A 12 2.88 7.92 12.62
N ILE A 13 3.27 9.18 12.72
CA ILE A 13 4.65 9.60 12.54
C ILE A 13 5.18 10.23 13.82
N LYS A 14 6.50 10.11 14.03
CA LYS A 14 7.19 10.67 15.18
C LYS A 14 8.48 11.35 14.75
N ASN A 15 8.74 12.55 15.26
CA ASN A 15 9.99 13.23 15.03
C ASN A 15 11.06 12.83 16.07
N LYS A 16 12.29 13.35 15.91
CA LYS A 16 13.42 13.08 16.82
C LYS A 16 13.17 13.53 18.26
N LYS A 17 12.26 14.47 18.49
CA LYS A 17 11.87 14.93 19.83
C LYS A 17 10.77 14.07 20.47
N GLY A 18 10.26 13.07 19.76
CA GLY A 18 9.18 12.22 20.24
C GLY A 18 7.77 12.78 19.97
N GLU A 19 7.66 13.96 19.36
CA GLU A 19 6.37 14.54 19.01
C GLU A 19 5.69 13.72 17.93
N GLN A 20 4.42 13.41 18.13
CA GLN A 20 3.63 12.53 17.23
C GLN A 20 2.60 13.33 16.45
N LYS A 21 2.35 12.87 15.22
CA LYS A 21 1.26 13.34 14.36
C LYS A 21 0.60 12.14 13.65
N ILE A 22 -0.59 12.36 13.13
CA ILE A 22 -1.30 11.39 12.32
C ILE A 22 -1.37 11.92 10.89
N ILE A 23 -1.17 11.03 9.90
CA ILE A 23 -1.38 11.33 8.49
C ILE A 23 -2.78 10.87 8.11
N ASP A 24 -3.51 11.74 7.39
CA ASP A 24 -4.82 11.48 6.78
C ASP A 24 -4.63 11.30 5.27
N PHE A 25 -4.73 10.08 4.79
CA PHE A 25 -4.50 9.66 3.40
C PHE A 25 -5.77 9.51 2.56
N ASN A 26 -6.88 10.10 2.90
CA ASN A 26 -8.11 10.03 2.09
C ASN A 26 -8.47 8.61 1.61
N TRP A 27 -8.65 7.68 2.52
CA TRP A 27 -9.01 6.30 2.20
C TRP A 27 -10.27 6.15 1.33
N ILE A 28 -10.20 5.33 0.29
CA ILE A 28 -11.24 5.14 -0.73
C ILE A 28 -11.59 3.68 -0.99
N GLU A 29 -11.61 2.86 0.05
CA GLU A 29 -12.00 1.45 -0.04
C GLU A 29 -11.26 0.70 -1.15
N TYR A 30 -9.91 0.69 -1.07
CA TYR A 30 -9.04 -0.04 -2.00
C TYR A 30 -9.18 0.38 -3.47
N GLY A 31 -9.62 1.61 -3.72
CA GLY A 31 -9.87 2.11 -5.06
C GLY A 31 -11.15 1.57 -5.72
N HIS A 32 -11.93 0.76 -5.02
CA HIS A 32 -13.11 0.09 -5.59
C HIS A 32 -14.08 1.07 -6.24
N TYR A 33 -14.41 2.19 -5.60
CA TYR A 33 -15.37 3.12 -6.17
C TYR A 33 -14.87 3.80 -7.46
N LEU A 34 -13.56 4.01 -7.61
CA LEU A 34 -12.99 4.54 -8.86
C LEU A 34 -13.15 3.54 -10.00
N ILE A 35 -12.92 2.28 -9.71
CA ILE A 35 -12.93 1.21 -10.71
C ILE A 35 -14.35 0.83 -11.11
N TYR A 36 -15.25 0.75 -10.15
CA TYR A 36 -16.66 0.44 -10.41
C TYR A 36 -17.50 1.66 -10.76
N LYS A 37 -16.88 2.88 -10.74
CA LYS A 37 -17.57 4.16 -10.97
C LYS A 37 -18.79 4.34 -10.08
N THR A 38 -18.67 3.94 -8.83
CA THR A 38 -19.69 4.06 -7.79
C THR A 38 -19.33 5.18 -6.82
N SER A 39 -20.24 5.51 -5.92
CA SER A 39 -19.98 6.45 -4.82
C SER A 39 -19.60 5.69 -3.55
N LEU A 40 -18.76 6.29 -2.71
CA LEU A 40 -18.53 5.76 -1.36
C LEU A 40 -19.84 5.72 -0.58
N SER A 41 -20.11 4.58 0.05
CA SER A 41 -21.24 4.48 0.98
C SER A 41 -21.00 5.37 2.22
N LYS A 42 -22.08 5.70 2.94
CA LYS A 42 -21.96 6.41 4.23
C LYS A 42 -21.10 5.64 5.24
N SER A 43 -21.10 4.29 5.16
CA SER A 43 -20.27 3.43 6.00
C SER A 43 -18.80 3.58 5.65
N ASP A 44 -18.47 3.56 4.35
CA ASP A 44 -17.10 3.65 3.86
C ASP A 44 -16.51 5.03 4.13
N TYR A 45 -17.29 6.08 3.89
CA TYR A 45 -16.92 7.43 4.29
C TYR A 45 -16.59 7.54 5.79
N LYS A 46 -17.41 6.93 6.67
CA LYS A 46 -17.13 6.91 8.11
C LYS A 46 -15.87 6.10 8.45
N ARG A 47 -15.59 5.03 7.72
CA ARG A 47 -14.36 4.25 7.90
C ARG A 47 -13.13 5.07 7.52
N GLY A 48 -13.14 5.72 6.36
CA GLY A 48 -12.06 6.57 5.89
C GLY A 48 -11.76 7.80 6.76
N ARG A 49 -12.59 8.08 7.78
CA ARG A 49 -12.38 9.15 8.78
C ARG A 49 -11.90 8.60 10.13
N ALA A 50 -11.43 7.34 10.17
CA ALA A 50 -10.98 6.72 11.41
C ALA A 50 -9.73 7.40 11.98
N ASP A 51 -8.82 7.81 11.13
CA ASP A 51 -7.59 8.55 11.42
C ASP A 51 -7.86 9.90 12.10
N ILE A 52 -8.72 10.73 11.52
CA ILE A 52 -9.08 12.05 12.09
C ILE A 52 -9.80 11.89 13.44
N ARG A 53 -10.69 10.89 13.58
CA ARG A 53 -11.35 10.62 14.86
C ARG A 53 -10.36 10.14 15.91
N MET A 54 -9.38 9.33 15.53
CA MET A 54 -8.33 8.90 16.44
C MET A 54 -7.43 10.07 16.84
N ALA A 55 -7.06 10.93 15.89
CA ALA A 55 -6.31 12.14 16.15
C ALA A 55 -7.00 13.04 17.18
N ALA A 56 -8.31 13.28 17.00
CA ALA A 56 -9.12 14.06 17.95
C ALA A 56 -9.15 13.40 19.35
N LYS A 57 -9.33 12.07 19.40
CA LYS A 57 -9.36 11.34 20.69
C LYS A 57 -8.04 11.37 21.43
N LEU A 58 -6.92 11.36 20.71
CA LEU A 58 -5.56 11.37 21.26
C LEU A 58 -5.00 12.79 21.40
N ASN A 59 -5.73 13.81 20.98
CA ASN A 59 -5.28 15.20 20.90
C ASN A 59 -3.96 15.36 20.11
N LEU A 60 -3.88 14.67 18.95
CA LEU A 60 -2.72 14.71 18.08
C LEU A 60 -2.99 15.57 16.83
N PRO A 61 -1.99 16.34 16.36
CA PRO A 61 -2.09 17.07 15.12
C PRO A 61 -2.24 16.11 13.90
N VAL A 62 -2.97 16.56 12.89
CA VAL A 62 -3.16 15.83 11.63
C VAL A 62 -2.37 16.50 10.50
N ILE A 63 -1.70 15.69 9.68
CA ILE A 63 -1.15 16.10 8.40
C ILE A 63 -2.08 15.57 7.30
N SER A 64 -2.82 16.46 6.67
CA SER A 64 -3.65 16.10 5.53
C SER A 64 -2.85 16.11 4.23
N THR A 65 -3.26 15.24 3.30
CA THR A 65 -2.70 15.12 1.96
C THR A 65 -3.83 14.88 0.95
N PRO A 66 -3.71 15.39 -0.31
CA PRO A 66 -4.65 15.05 -1.37
C PRO A 66 -4.42 13.65 -1.94
N ILE A 67 -3.37 12.95 -1.51
CA ILE A 67 -3.04 11.61 -1.99
C ILE A 67 -3.88 10.57 -1.26
N VAL A 68 -4.36 9.61 -2.04
CA VAL A 68 -5.05 8.43 -1.55
C VAL A 68 -4.05 7.31 -1.31
N ALA A 69 -4.08 6.75 -0.12
CA ALA A 69 -3.33 5.53 0.22
C ALA A 69 -4.04 4.76 1.34
N GLU A 70 -3.64 3.52 1.50
CA GLU A 70 -4.01 2.65 2.60
C GLU A 70 -2.78 2.33 3.46
N GLY A 71 -2.99 2.03 4.75
CA GLY A 71 -1.89 1.66 5.64
C GLY A 71 -1.12 0.41 5.21
N GLY A 72 -1.80 -0.55 4.56
CA GLY A 72 -1.17 -1.73 3.94
C GLY A 72 -0.50 -1.44 2.59
N GLY A 73 -0.86 -0.33 1.93
CA GLY A 73 -0.27 0.10 0.66
C GLY A 73 1.09 0.79 0.80
N ILE A 74 1.54 1.06 2.02
CA ILE A 74 2.78 1.77 2.32
C ILE A 74 3.56 1.01 3.38
N GLU A 75 4.86 0.84 3.17
CA GLU A 75 5.77 0.21 4.13
C GLU A 75 6.96 1.12 4.41
N THR A 76 7.43 1.19 5.65
CA THR A 76 8.57 2.03 6.04
C THR A 76 9.51 1.30 6.98
N ASN A 77 10.82 1.57 6.84
CA ASN A 77 11.83 1.03 7.74
C ASN A 77 12.00 1.83 9.05
N GLY A 78 11.24 2.93 9.22
CA GLY A 78 11.38 3.83 10.37
C GLY A 78 12.62 4.74 10.35
N GLU A 79 13.52 4.59 9.39
CA GLU A 79 14.77 5.35 9.25
C GLU A 79 14.84 6.19 7.96
N GLY A 80 13.69 6.46 7.37
CA GLY A 80 13.56 7.40 6.25
C GLY A 80 13.47 6.75 4.88
N VAL A 81 13.27 5.43 4.79
CA VAL A 81 12.95 4.73 3.54
C VAL A 81 11.49 4.33 3.55
N LEU A 82 10.82 4.62 2.44
CA LEU A 82 9.44 4.24 2.16
C LEU A 82 9.41 3.27 0.98
N MET A 83 8.47 2.32 0.99
CA MET A 83 8.27 1.38 -0.10
C MET A 83 6.77 1.26 -0.41
N SER A 84 6.43 1.18 -1.70
CA SER A 84 5.05 0.98 -2.17
C SER A 84 5.06 0.38 -3.58
N ILE A 85 3.86 0.09 -4.12
CA ILE A 85 3.68 -0.43 -5.47
C ILE A 85 3.23 0.71 -6.39
N GLU A 86 3.98 0.94 -7.48
CA GLU A 86 3.73 2.00 -8.47
C GLU A 86 2.32 1.87 -9.10
N GLU A 87 1.98 0.66 -9.59
CA GLU A 87 0.66 0.38 -10.20
C GLU A 87 -0.48 0.72 -9.24
N THR A 88 -0.35 0.40 -7.95
CA THR A 88 -1.34 0.69 -6.92
C THR A 88 -1.46 2.19 -6.67
N ALA A 89 -0.32 2.86 -6.47
CA ALA A 89 -0.30 4.28 -6.19
C ALA A 89 -0.96 5.11 -7.32
N LEU A 90 -0.65 4.78 -8.57
CA LEU A 90 -1.26 5.43 -9.75
C LEU A 90 -2.75 5.10 -9.87
N GLN A 91 -3.16 3.86 -9.60
CA GLN A 91 -4.57 3.46 -9.64
C GLN A 91 -5.41 4.22 -8.60
N ARG A 92 -4.87 4.44 -7.41
CA ARG A 92 -5.54 5.20 -6.33
C ARG A 92 -5.61 6.70 -6.61
N ASN A 93 -4.71 7.22 -7.44
CA ASN A 93 -4.55 8.65 -7.68
C ASN A 93 -4.62 8.99 -9.18
N PRO A 94 -5.77 8.74 -9.85
CA PRO A 94 -5.90 9.01 -11.27
C PRO A 94 -5.64 10.48 -11.59
N GLY A 95 -4.88 10.72 -12.67
CA GLY A 95 -4.50 12.06 -13.12
C GLY A 95 -3.26 12.64 -12.43
N LYS A 96 -2.66 11.95 -11.47
CA LYS A 96 -1.37 12.31 -10.88
C LYS A 96 -0.23 11.51 -11.52
N THR A 97 0.92 12.14 -11.60
CA THR A 97 2.17 11.46 -11.97
C THR A 97 2.75 10.72 -10.78
N LEU A 98 3.57 9.71 -11.04
CA LEU A 98 4.29 9.00 -9.97
C LEU A 98 5.17 9.95 -9.15
N GLN A 99 5.80 10.93 -9.81
CA GLN A 99 6.65 11.93 -9.16
C GLN A 99 5.86 12.82 -8.18
N GLU A 100 4.64 13.22 -8.53
CA GLU A 100 3.76 13.99 -7.63
C GLU A 100 3.36 13.16 -6.42
N ILE A 101 3.05 11.88 -6.61
CA ILE A 101 2.70 10.95 -5.52
C ILE A 101 3.91 10.74 -4.61
N GLU A 102 5.09 10.46 -5.17
CA GLU A 102 6.32 10.30 -4.41
C GLU A 102 6.66 11.53 -3.59
N THR A 103 6.63 12.70 -4.20
CA THR A 103 6.90 13.97 -3.52
C THR A 103 6.00 14.15 -2.30
N GLU A 104 4.73 13.84 -2.45
CA GLU A 104 3.76 13.99 -1.37
C GLU A 104 3.91 12.90 -0.31
N TYR A 105 4.18 11.65 -0.69
CA TYR A 105 4.49 10.57 0.25
C TYR A 105 5.69 10.92 1.13
N LEU A 106 6.78 11.38 0.52
CA LEU A 106 7.99 11.77 1.26
C LEU A 106 7.75 12.99 2.16
N ARG A 107 6.96 13.96 1.67
CA ARG A 107 6.60 15.15 2.47
C ARG A 107 5.84 14.79 3.74
N VAL A 108 4.81 13.96 3.65
CA VAL A 108 3.94 13.68 4.81
C VAL A 108 4.54 12.67 5.78
N THR A 109 5.34 11.72 5.28
CA THR A 109 5.99 10.70 6.12
C THR A 109 7.31 11.19 6.72
N GLY A 110 7.94 12.20 6.10
CA GLY A 110 9.29 12.64 6.45
C GLY A 110 10.40 11.69 5.98
N CYS A 111 10.05 10.67 5.17
CA CYS A 111 11.03 9.81 4.51
C CYS A 111 11.82 10.57 3.43
N LYS A 112 13.00 10.04 3.09
CA LYS A 112 13.93 10.66 2.13
C LYS A 112 14.19 9.82 0.90
N LYS A 113 13.90 8.54 0.96
CA LYS A 113 14.10 7.58 -0.13
C LYS A 113 12.80 6.81 -0.36
N MET A 114 12.45 6.64 -1.62
CA MET A 114 11.33 5.82 -2.06
C MET A 114 11.83 4.61 -2.82
N ILE A 115 11.27 3.44 -2.53
CA ILE A 115 11.47 2.21 -3.30
C ILE A 115 10.13 1.87 -3.95
N TRP A 116 10.10 1.85 -5.27
CA TRP A 116 8.92 1.49 -6.05
C TRP A 116 9.04 0.07 -6.59
N LEU A 117 8.13 -0.82 -6.15
CA LEU A 117 7.85 -2.05 -6.89
C LEU A 117 6.89 -1.71 -8.03
N LYS A 118 7.08 -2.32 -9.21
CA LYS A 118 6.38 -1.88 -10.42
C LYS A 118 4.93 -2.29 -10.48
N ARG A 119 4.67 -3.54 -10.20
CA ARG A 119 3.37 -4.18 -10.42
C ARG A 119 2.86 -4.86 -9.16
N MET A 120 1.54 -4.86 -8.99
CA MET A 120 0.89 -5.74 -8.01
C MET A 120 0.83 -7.16 -8.56
N THR A 121 0.89 -8.15 -7.68
CA THR A 121 0.66 -9.55 -8.05
C THR A 121 -0.77 -9.77 -8.55
N LEU A 122 -1.00 -10.79 -9.35
CA LEU A 122 -2.36 -11.15 -9.78
C LEU A 122 -3.21 -11.60 -8.59
N GLN A 123 -2.61 -12.25 -7.59
CA GLN A 123 -3.28 -12.64 -6.36
C GLN A 123 -3.92 -11.43 -5.67
N GLU A 124 -3.26 -10.27 -5.71
CA GLU A 124 -3.73 -9.03 -5.13
C GLU A 124 -4.82 -8.31 -5.93
N LYS A 125 -4.97 -8.61 -7.24
CA LYS A 125 -5.95 -7.95 -8.13
C LYS A 125 -7.37 -8.43 -7.86
N THR A 126 -7.97 -8.00 -6.79
CA THR A 126 -9.35 -8.40 -6.41
C THR A 126 -10.44 -7.64 -7.15
N VAL A 127 -10.09 -6.52 -7.76
CA VAL A 127 -11.06 -5.68 -8.47
C VAL A 127 -11.58 -6.38 -9.72
N LYS A 128 -12.90 -6.42 -9.84
CA LYS A 128 -13.67 -7.16 -10.86
C LYS A 128 -13.53 -8.67 -10.73
N GLY A 129 -13.05 -9.17 -9.58
CA GLY A 129 -12.92 -10.61 -9.32
C GLY A 129 -12.15 -11.27 -10.45
N LEU A 130 -10.84 -10.98 -10.57
CA LEU A 130 -10.02 -11.62 -11.58
C LEU A 130 -10.17 -13.13 -11.48
N HIS A 131 -10.78 -13.72 -12.49
CA HIS A 131 -10.86 -15.16 -12.65
C HIS A 131 -9.97 -15.55 -13.81
N ILE A 132 -9.07 -16.49 -13.58
CA ILE A 132 -8.30 -17.14 -14.61
C ILE A 132 -8.60 -18.63 -14.50
N GLU A 133 -9.28 -19.18 -15.49
CA GLU A 133 -9.84 -20.53 -15.43
C GLU A 133 -10.74 -20.72 -14.19
N ASN A 134 -10.39 -21.66 -13.31
CA ASN A 134 -11.11 -21.92 -12.05
C ASN A 134 -10.52 -21.19 -10.85
N TRP A 135 -9.50 -20.33 -11.06
CA TRP A 135 -8.79 -19.63 -10.01
C TRP A 135 -9.29 -18.20 -9.85
N LYS A 136 -9.46 -17.79 -8.62
CA LYS A 136 -9.91 -16.44 -8.27
C LYS A 136 -8.84 -15.75 -7.44
N SER A 137 -8.50 -14.53 -7.81
CA SER A 137 -7.66 -13.66 -6.98
C SER A 137 -8.39 -13.23 -5.69
N SER A 138 -7.63 -13.02 -4.63
CA SER A 138 -8.14 -12.53 -3.34
C SER A 138 -7.03 -11.76 -2.64
N GLY A 139 -7.23 -10.48 -2.39
CA GLY A 139 -6.25 -9.59 -1.75
C GLY A 139 -6.84 -8.22 -1.50
N ALA A 140 -6.00 -7.24 -1.23
CA ALA A 140 -6.38 -5.86 -0.93
C ALA A 140 -6.21 -4.90 -2.13
N ASN A 141 -6.14 -5.44 -3.33
CA ASN A 141 -5.95 -4.69 -4.57
C ASN A 141 -4.61 -3.94 -4.63
N GLY A 142 -3.53 -4.66 -4.34
CA GLY A 142 -2.16 -4.21 -4.52
C GLY A 142 -1.51 -3.62 -3.27
N HIS A 143 -1.67 -4.25 -2.13
CA HIS A 143 -0.97 -3.85 -0.93
C HIS A 143 0.48 -4.34 -0.91
N ILE A 144 1.39 -3.46 -0.48
CA ILE A 144 2.81 -3.79 -0.37
C ILE A 144 3.08 -4.75 0.80
N ASP A 145 2.35 -4.68 1.89
CA ASP A 145 2.52 -5.51 3.07
C ASP A 145 2.13 -6.97 2.86
N GLU A 146 1.41 -7.28 1.78
CA GLU A 146 1.14 -8.64 1.30
C GLU A 146 2.32 -9.22 0.48
N VAL A 147 3.24 -8.37 0.01
CA VAL A 147 4.33 -8.74 -0.90
C VAL A 147 5.70 -8.59 -0.25
N ALA A 148 5.98 -7.44 0.37
CA ALA A 148 7.29 -7.15 0.93
C ALA A 148 7.17 -6.30 2.20
N ARG A 149 7.97 -6.65 3.24
CA ARG A 149 7.96 -5.95 4.52
C ARG A 149 9.37 -5.68 5.03
N PHE A 150 9.58 -4.52 5.64
CA PHE A 150 10.78 -4.31 6.45
C PHE A 150 10.67 -5.12 7.76
N VAL A 151 11.61 -6.02 7.98
CA VAL A 151 11.75 -6.80 9.23
C VAL A 151 12.88 -6.26 10.12
N ALA A 152 13.72 -5.41 9.56
CA ALA A 152 14.70 -4.57 10.25
C ALA A 152 15.00 -3.35 9.35
N PRO A 153 15.66 -2.29 9.86
CA PRO A 153 15.94 -1.08 9.05
C PRO A 153 16.60 -1.34 7.70
N ASN A 154 17.46 -2.37 7.62
CA ASN A 154 18.21 -2.74 6.43
C ASN A 154 17.87 -4.14 5.90
N THR A 155 16.71 -4.69 6.30
CA THR A 155 16.34 -6.05 5.91
C THR A 155 14.88 -6.08 5.47
N ILE A 156 14.64 -6.61 4.27
CA ILE A 156 13.31 -6.77 3.69
C ILE A 156 13.00 -8.26 3.56
N ALA A 157 11.86 -8.68 4.08
CA ALA A 157 11.26 -9.96 3.75
C ALA A 157 10.43 -9.77 2.48
N LEU A 158 10.61 -10.62 1.47
CA LEU A 158 9.89 -10.63 0.22
C LEU A 158 9.19 -11.98 0.04
N ALA A 159 7.92 -11.96 -0.32
CA ALA A 159 7.21 -13.16 -0.73
C ALA A 159 7.86 -13.81 -1.96
N GLN A 160 7.89 -15.13 -1.98
CA GLN A 160 8.45 -15.90 -3.08
C GLN A 160 7.53 -17.07 -3.42
N ILE A 161 7.51 -17.46 -4.67
CA ILE A 161 6.89 -18.71 -5.14
C ILE A 161 8.03 -19.68 -5.45
N ASP A 162 7.97 -20.88 -4.88
CA ASP A 162 8.93 -21.92 -5.22
C ASP A 162 8.85 -22.25 -6.71
N LYS A 163 10.00 -22.46 -7.34
CA LYS A 163 10.08 -22.78 -8.77
C LYS A 163 9.27 -24.02 -9.16
N LEU A 164 9.13 -24.97 -8.24
CA LEU A 164 8.31 -26.18 -8.44
C LEU A 164 6.80 -25.88 -8.32
N GLU A 165 6.42 -24.78 -7.69
CA GLU A 165 5.04 -24.34 -7.53
C GLU A 165 4.56 -23.41 -8.66
N LYS A 166 5.52 -22.82 -9.42
CA LYS A 166 5.25 -21.81 -10.46
C LYS A 166 4.16 -22.23 -11.44
N ASP A 167 4.21 -23.45 -11.94
CA ASP A 167 3.31 -23.91 -13.00
C ASP A 167 2.09 -24.68 -12.49
N LYS A 168 1.84 -24.71 -11.17
CA LYS A 168 0.69 -25.40 -10.58
C LYS A 168 -0.64 -24.71 -10.84
N ASN A 169 -0.63 -23.42 -11.08
CA ASN A 169 -1.81 -22.65 -11.47
C ASN A 169 -1.43 -21.36 -12.23
N PRO A 170 -2.35 -20.81 -13.03
CA PRO A 170 -2.05 -19.67 -13.88
C PRO A 170 -1.74 -18.37 -13.12
N ILE A 171 -2.24 -18.21 -11.88
CA ILE A 171 -1.92 -17.05 -11.02
C ILE A 171 -0.47 -17.15 -10.57
N SER A 172 -0.07 -18.29 -10.00
CA SER A 172 1.32 -18.50 -9.53
C SER A 172 2.35 -18.32 -10.63
N LYS A 173 2.00 -18.69 -11.86
CA LYS A 173 2.90 -18.52 -13.02
C LYS A 173 3.24 -17.06 -13.28
N VAL A 174 2.25 -16.18 -13.25
CA VAL A 174 2.45 -14.75 -13.47
C VAL A 174 3.07 -14.10 -12.24
N ASP A 175 2.60 -14.47 -11.05
CA ASP A 175 3.08 -13.89 -9.80
C ASP A 175 4.54 -14.26 -9.52
N TYR A 176 5.00 -15.43 -9.94
CA TYR A 176 6.41 -15.79 -9.91
C TYR A 176 7.28 -14.75 -10.63
N ASP A 177 6.93 -14.41 -11.87
CA ASP A 177 7.70 -13.45 -12.66
C ASP A 177 7.65 -12.03 -12.07
N ILE A 178 6.51 -11.64 -11.46
CA ILE A 178 6.38 -10.35 -10.75
C ILE A 178 7.27 -10.33 -9.51
N LEU A 179 7.29 -11.40 -8.73
CA LEU A 179 8.11 -11.49 -7.50
C LEU A 179 9.60 -11.53 -7.81
N GLU A 180 10.03 -12.15 -8.91
CA GLU A 180 11.41 -12.08 -9.39
C GLU A 180 11.81 -10.65 -9.81
N GLU A 181 10.90 -9.90 -10.46
CA GLU A 181 11.08 -8.47 -10.75
C GLU A 181 11.23 -7.66 -9.44
N CYS A 182 10.37 -7.92 -8.46
CA CYS A 182 10.45 -7.29 -7.14
C CYS A 182 11.80 -7.57 -6.46
N TYR A 183 12.26 -8.83 -6.49
CA TYR A 183 13.57 -9.20 -5.95
C TYR A 183 14.71 -8.42 -6.60
N ALA A 184 14.71 -8.31 -7.94
CA ALA A 184 15.73 -7.57 -8.66
C ALA A 184 15.75 -6.07 -8.32
N ILE A 185 14.58 -5.47 -8.13
CA ILE A 185 14.45 -4.06 -7.70
C ILE A 185 14.99 -3.88 -6.27
N LEU A 186 14.56 -4.74 -5.35
CA LEU A 186 14.95 -4.64 -3.94
C LEU A 186 16.44 -4.87 -3.75
N LYS A 187 17.02 -5.83 -4.46
CA LYS A 187 18.48 -6.08 -4.44
C LYS A 187 19.28 -4.84 -4.84
N LYS A 188 18.85 -4.12 -5.89
CA LYS A 188 19.51 -2.86 -6.30
C LYS A 188 19.30 -1.71 -5.30
N ALA A 189 18.23 -1.75 -4.53
CA ALA A 189 17.93 -0.69 -3.57
C ALA A 189 18.72 -0.83 -2.26
N THR A 190 19.25 -2.04 -1.98
CA THR A 190 20.03 -2.39 -0.78
C THR A 190 21.55 -2.38 -1.03
N ASP A 191 21.99 -2.41 -2.29
CA ASP A 191 23.38 -2.21 -2.70
C ASP A 191 23.73 -0.70 -2.73
#